data_4d2432c0c55122a64928de9a015d9410
#
_entry.id   4d2432c0c55122a64928de9a015d9410
#
_cell.length_a   1.000
_cell.length_b   1.000
_cell.length_c   1.000
_cell.angle_alpha   90.00
_cell.angle_beta   90.00
_cell.angle_gamma   90.00
#
_symmetry.space_group_name_H-M   'P 1'
#
loop_
_entity.id
_entity.type
_entity.pdbx_description
1 polymer ?
#
loop_
_entity_poly.entity_id
_entity_poly.type
_entity_poly.pdbx_seq_one_letter_code
_entity_poly.pdbx_strand_id
1 'polypeptide(L)'
;DKGTPQGGIISPLLANIVLNELDHWVESQWQWCPICKRNARPENGFRQAKKSNLKEMFIVRYADDFRIFCRTKDSAERTKCAVTLWLKERLKLEISEKKTRIVNVRNHYSDFLGFKMKVHRKGNKLVVISHIADKNLEHKREKLKEQAKRIVHPRKIYGEQGEIRLYNSMVTGMQNYYCIATHVNHDCASLNRTVMTLLTNRLSTRTGNRLVKTGRELTEFEKARFGKSKMMRYVAGTNEPVYPIGYTQHKNPLFRKKSWNYYTPEGREGIHNCLRINIPMMLALMRQPAYSNSAEYADNRISLFSAQWGKCAITGVEF
;
A
#
# COMPACT_ATOMS: atom_id res chain seq x y z
N ASP A 1 24.43 -6.10 -23.09
CA ASP A 1 23.18 -5.58 -22.50
C ASP A 1 22.78 -6.45 -21.33
N LYS A 2 22.70 -5.87 -20.15
CA LYS A 2 22.27 -6.55 -18.91
C LYS A 2 20.94 -5.95 -18.45
N GLY A 3 19.98 -6.78 -18.10
CA GLY A 3 18.70 -6.38 -17.50
C GLY A 3 17.49 -6.62 -18.40
N THR A 4 16.32 -6.28 -17.87
CA THR A 4 15.05 -6.31 -18.62
C THR A 4 14.66 -4.90 -19.06
N PRO A 5 13.97 -4.71 -20.19
CA PRO A 5 13.48 -3.40 -20.61
C PRO A 5 12.63 -2.78 -19.50
N GLN A 6 12.91 -1.53 -19.15
CA GLN A 6 12.13 -0.81 -18.15
C GLN A 6 10.73 -0.52 -18.71
N GLY A 7 9.68 -0.93 -17.97
CA GLY A 7 8.28 -0.76 -18.41
C GLY A 7 7.71 -1.93 -19.22
N GLY A 8 8.45 -3.04 -19.41
CA GLY A 8 7.91 -4.24 -20.02
C GLY A 8 6.88 -4.93 -19.11
N ILE A 9 5.77 -5.39 -19.69
CA ILE A 9 4.65 -6.05 -18.96
C ILE A 9 5.11 -7.30 -18.20
N ILE A 10 6.06 -8.05 -18.76
CA ILE A 10 6.61 -9.29 -18.20
C ILE A 10 7.69 -9.01 -17.15
N SER A 11 8.31 -7.83 -17.14
CA SER A 11 9.44 -7.52 -16.26
C SER A 11 9.15 -7.74 -14.77
N PRO A 12 7.99 -7.35 -14.20
CA PRO A 12 7.69 -7.63 -12.80
C PRO A 12 7.54 -9.13 -12.50
N LEU A 13 7.00 -9.90 -13.44
CA LEU A 13 6.87 -11.35 -13.29
C LEU A 13 8.24 -12.03 -13.29
N LEU A 14 9.09 -11.71 -14.25
CA LEU A 14 10.46 -12.24 -14.33
C LEU A 14 11.28 -11.87 -13.09
N ALA A 15 11.20 -10.60 -12.64
CA ALA A 15 11.85 -10.17 -11.42
C ALA A 15 11.38 -10.97 -10.20
N ASN A 16 10.09 -11.26 -10.10
CA ASN A 16 9.55 -12.06 -9.02
C ASN A 16 9.99 -13.52 -9.08
N ILE A 17 10.08 -14.13 -10.26
CA ILE A 17 10.58 -15.50 -10.44
C ILE A 17 12.06 -15.58 -10.00
N VAL A 18 12.89 -14.68 -10.46
CA VAL A 18 14.33 -14.67 -10.14
C VAL A 18 14.56 -14.40 -8.65
N LEU A 19 13.91 -13.37 -8.08
CA LEU A 19 14.10 -13.00 -6.69
C LEU A 19 13.39 -13.94 -5.70
N ASN A 20 12.52 -14.83 -6.16
CA ASN A 20 11.95 -15.89 -5.33
C ASN A 20 13.02 -16.83 -4.76
N GLU A 21 14.14 -17.02 -5.46
CA GLU A 21 15.29 -17.74 -4.91
C GLU A 21 15.88 -17.05 -3.68
N LEU A 22 15.92 -15.70 -3.67
CA LEU A 22 16.35 -14.93 -2.50
C LEU A 22 15.41 -15.14 -1.32
N ASP A 23 14.10 -15.10 -1.56
CA ASP A 23 13.11 -15.33 -0.52
C ASP A 23 13.29 -16.71 0.11
N HIS A 24 13.40 -17.76 -0.70
CA HIS A 24 13.66 -19.13 -0.24
C HIS A 24 14.98 -19.24 0.53
N TRP A 25 16.05 -18.61 0.04
CA TRP A 25 17.34 -18.68 0.71
C TRP A 25 17.28 -18.00 2.09
N VAL A 26 16.74 -16.79 2.19
CA VAL A 26 16.62 -16.07 3.48
C VAL A 26 15.68 -16.80 4.44
N GLU A 27 14.53 -17.28 3.98
CA GLU A 27 13.58 -18.02 4.82
C GLU A 27 14.15 -19.34 5.32
N SER A 28 15.00 -20.02 4.52
CA SER A 28 15.67 -21.26 4.92
C SER A 28 16.65 -21.09 6.07
N GLN A 29 17.22 -19.88 6.23
CA GLN A 29 18.16 -19.59 7.31
C GLN A 29 17.50 -19.57 8.69
N TRP A 30 16.21 -19.23 8.78
CA TRP A 30 15.50 -19.08 10.04
C TRP A 30 14.10 -19.70 10.06
N GLN A 31 13.18 -19.24 9.21
CA GLN A 31 11.76 -19.62 9.29
C GLN A 31 11.54 -21.10 8.95
N TRP A 32 12.27 -21.61 7.98
CA TRP A 32 12.14 -22.97 7.46
C TRP A 32 13.37 -23.83 7.74
N CYS A 33 14.17 -23.46 8.73
CA CYS A 33 15.34 -24.27 9.09
C CYS A 33 14.92 -25.69 9.55
N PRO A 34 15.78 -26.71 9.35
CA PRO A 34 15.47 -28.09 9.70
C PRO A 34 15.12 -28.29 11.18
N ILE A 35 15.73 -27.51 12.08
CA ILE A 35 15.45 -27.51 13.50
C ILE A 35 13.99 -27.10 13.78
N CYS A 36 13.49 -26.09 13.09
CA CYS A 36 12.12 -25.63 13.25
C CYS A 36 11.10 -26.66 12.73
N LYS A 37 11.43 -27.36 11.64
CA LYS A 37 10.56 -28.39 11.04
C LYS A 37 10.44 -29.66 11.89
N ARG A 38 11.48 -30.03 12.66
CA ARG A 38 11.50 -31.23 13.51
C ARG A 38 10.66 -31.10 14.79
N ASN A 39 10.24 -29.90 15.14
CA ASN A 39 9.49 -29.67 16.37
C ASN A 39 7.99 -29.59 16.09
N ALA A 40 7.19 -30.36 16.83
CA ALA A 40 5.73 -30.33 16.74
C ALA A 40 5.14 -28.94 17.03
N ARG A 41 5.84 -28.13 17.86
CA ARG A 41 5.46 -26.75 18.16
C ARG A 41 6.53 -25.78 17.61
N PRO A 42 6.18 -24.85 16.71
CA PRO A 42 7.12 -23.88 16.14
C PRO A 42 7.91 -23.09 17.17
N GLU A 43 7.30 -22.77 18.32
CA GLU A 43 7.96 -22.02 19.39
C GLU A 43 9.17 -22.78 19.97
N ASN A 44 9.08 -24.10 20.07
CA ASN A 44 10.19 -24.94 20.54
C ASN A 44 11.32 -24.99 19.51
N GLY A 45 10.98 -25.04 18.22
CA GLY A 45 11.95 -24.97 17.14
C GLY A 45 12.73 -23.65 17.16
N PHE A 46 12.04 -22.53 17.29
CA PHE A 46 12.69 -21.21 17.40
C PHE A 46 13.54 -21.07 18.69
N ARG A 47 13.11 -21.66 19.80
CA ARG A 47 13.89 -21.68 21.03
C ARG A 47 15.19 -22.47 20.88
N GLN A 48 15.17 -23.59 20.17
CA GLN A 48 16.36 -24.37 19.87
C GLN A 48 17.26 -23.65 18.84
N ALA A 49 16.66 -23.08 17.78
CA ALA A 49 17.40 -22.33 16.78
C ALA A 49 18.15 -21.12 17.38
N LYS A 50 17.59 -20.45 18.39
CA LYS A 50 18.27 -19.36 19.12
C LYS A 50 19.52 -19.82 19.88
N LYS A 51 19.64 -21.09 20.23
CA LYS A 51 20.82 -21.66 20.88
C LYS A 51 21.91 -22.08 19.88
N SER A 52 21.59 -22.12 18.61
CA SER A 52 22.51 -22.45 17.52
C SER A 52 23.11 -21.19 16.90
N ASN A 53 24.02 -21.37 15.94
CA ASN A 53 24.60 -20.28 15.16
C ASN A 53 23.64 -19.67 14.12
N LEU A 54 22.38 -20.14 14.05
CA LEU A 54 21.37 -19.60 13.16
C LEU A 54 21.00 -18.17 13.56
N LYS A 55 20.88 -17.30 12.56
CA LYS A 55 20.56 -15.89 12.77
C LYS A 55 19.09 -15.64 12.55
N GLU A 56 18.46 -15.02 13.53
CA GLU A 56 17.06 -14.60 13.43
C GLU A 56 16.91 -13.50 12.38
N MET A 57 16.29 -13.83 11.25
CA MET A 57 16.01 -12.92 10.15
C MET A 57 14.67 -13.21 9.49
N PHE A 58 14.00 -12.15 9.03
CA PHE A 58 12.72 -12.22 8.34
C PHE A 58 12.75 -11.30 7.14
N ILE A 59 12.38 -11.80 5.97
CA ILE A 59 12.32 -11.01 4.75
C ILE A 59 10.88 -10.58 4.45
N VAL A 60 10.75 -9.35 3.96
CA VAL A 60 9.54 -8.84 3.33
C VAL A 60 9.95 -8.19 2.02
N ARG A 61 9.45 -8.68 0.91
CA ARG A 61 9.79 -8.20 -0.43
C ARG A 61 8.54 -7.79 -1.22
N TYR A 62 8.70 -6.76 -1.99
CA TYR A 62 7.74 -6.32 -3.00
C TYR A 62 8.51 -5.97 -4.27
N ALA A 63 8.38 -6.79 -5.30
CA ALA A 63 9.19 -6.74 -6.51
C ALA A 63 10.70 -6.76 -6.19
N ASP A 64 11.43 -5.71 -6.55
CA ASP A 64 12.85 -5.50 -6.28
C ASP A 64 13.15 -4.86 -4.91
N ASP A 65 12.15 -4.22 -4.29
CA ASP A 65 12.29 -3.65 -2.95
C ASP A 65 12.10 -4.71 -1.87
N PHE A 66 13.08 -4.88 -0.99
CA PHE A 66 12.96 -5.78 0.15
C PHE A 66 13.49 -5.20 1.45
N ARG A 67 13.03 -5.76 2.56
CA ARG A 67 13.51 -5.46 3.91
C ARG A 67 13.79 -6.77 4.63
N ILE A 68 14.95 -6.84 5.27
CA ILE A 68 15.33 -7.98 6.14
C ILE A 68 15.43 -7.46 7.57
N PHE A 69 14.59 -8.02 8.43
CA PHE A 69 14.54 -7.67 9.83
C PHE A 69 15.48 -8.59 10.61
N CYS A 70 16.42 -7.99 11.34
CA CYS A 70 17.38 -8.66 12.18
C CYS A 70 17.27 -8.18 13.64
N ARG A 71 17.69 -9.02 14.57
CA ARG A 71 17.56 -8.71 16.00
C ARG A 71 18.58 -7.69 16.49
N THR A 72 19.80 -7.74 15.99
CA THR A 72 20.92 -6.90 16.40
C THR A 72 21.58 -6.22 15.22
N LYS A 73 22.35 -5.15 15.47
CA LYS A 73 23.11 -4.44 14.45
C LYS A 73 24.15 -5.36 13.80
N ASP A 74 24.93 -6.10 14.60
CA ASP A 74 25.91 -7.07 14.10
C ASP A 74 25.27 -8.13 13.19
N SER A 75 24.12 -8.67 13.60
CA SER A 75 23.36 -9.61 12.73
C SER A 75 22.93 -8.96 11.42
N ALA A 76 22.52 -7.69 11.46
CA ALA A 76 22.11 -6.97 10.24
C ALA A 76 23.29 -6.70 9.30
N GLU A 77 24.45 -6.35 9.83
CA GLU A 77 25.69 -6.13 9.07
C GLU A 77 26.15 -7.43 8.38
N ARG A 78 26.19 -8.53 9.13
CA ARG A 78 26.54 -9.85 8.57
C ARG A 78 25.53 -10.32 7.53
N THR A 79 24.23 -10.09 7.78
CA THR A 79 23.16 -10.42 6.83
C THR A 79 23.30 -9.60 5.56
N LYS A 80 23.60 -8.30 5.67
CA LYS A 80 23.84 -7.43 4.52
C LYS A 80 24.99 -7.97 3.67
N CYS A 81 26.13 -8.32 4.28
CA CYS A 81 27.27 -8.90 3.55
C CYS A 81 26.90 -10.22 2.87
N ALA A 82 26.24 -11.11 3.58
CA ALA A 82 25.83 -12.42 3.05
C ALA A 82 24.84 -12.29 1.88
N VAL A 83 23.83 -11.43 2.00
CA VAL A 83 22.86 -11.17 0.92
C VAL A 83 23.52 -10.54 -0.29
N THR A 84 24.41 -9.56 -0.08
CA THR A 84 25.14 -8.93 -1.18
C THR A 84 25.98 -9.94 -1.96
N LEU A 85 26.73 -10.78 -1.25
CA LEU A 85 27.55 -11.83 -1.87
C LEU A 85 26.67 -12.85 -2.59
N TRP A 86 25.61 -13.32 -1.95
CA TRP A 86 24.68 -14.29 -2.53
C TRP A 86 24.03 -13.78 -3.82
N LEU A 87 23.53 -12.53 -3.83
CA LEU A 87 22.96 -11.90 -5.02
C LEU A 87 23.97 -11.81 -6.16
N LYS A 88 25.21 -11.40 -5.85
CA LYS A 88 26.28 -11.29 -6.83
C LYS A 88 26.70 -12.65 -7.41
N GLU A 89 26.88 -13.65 -6.55
CA GLU A 89 27.39 -14.97 -6.98
C GLU A 89 26.28 -15.81 -7.63
N ARG A 90 25.10 -15.84 -7.03
CA ARG A 90 24.01 -16.72 -7.48
C ARG A 90 23.19 -16.11 -8.61
N LEU A 91 22.75 -14.86 -8.46
CA LEU A 91 21.84 -14.22 -9.41
C LEU A 91 22.56 -13.23 -10.36
N LYS A 92 23.87 -12.99 -10.16
CA LYS A 92 24.63 -11.98 -10.91
C LYS A 92 24.02 -10.57 -10.82
N LEU A 93 23.38 -10.26 -9.70
CA LEU A 93 22.74 -8.98 -9.42
C LEU A 93 23.57 -8.17 -8.42
N GLU A 94 23.61 -6.87 -8.63
CA GLU A 94 24.27 -5.92 -7.74
C GLU A 94 23.25 -5.13 -6.93
N ILE A 95 23.55 -4.90 -5.67
CA ILE A 95 22.74 -4.03 -4.82
C ILE A 95 23.08 -2.56 -5.06
N SER A 96 22.09 -1.67 -4.95
CA SER A 96 22.34 -0.23 -4.95
C SER A 96 22.90 0.19 -3.59
N GLU A 97 24.18 0.46 -3.48
CA GLU A 97 24.82 0.91 -2.23
C GLU A 97 24.18 2.20 -1.67
N LYS A 98 23.80 3.12 -2.56
CA LYS A 98 23.15 4.40 -2.19
C LYS A 98 21.80 4.20 -1.52
N LYS A 99 21.07 3.13 -1.88
CA LYS A 99 19.73 2.82 -1.34
C LYS A 99 19.77 1.80 -0.21
N THR A 100 20.83 1.00 -0.11
CA THR A 100 20.95 -0.07 0.88
C THR A 100 21.54 0.46 2.18
N ARG A 101 20.74 0.45 3.23
CA ARG A 101 21.15 0.96 4.55
C ARG A 101 20.61 0.10 5.67
N ILE A 102 21.33 0.06 6.79
CA ILE A 102 20.87 -0.55 8.04
C ILE A 102 20.23 0.54 8.89
N VAL A 103 19.00 0.30 9.32
CA VAL A 103 18.21 1.27 10.10
C VAL A 103 17.81 0.64 11.43
N ASN A 104 18.11 1.31 12.54
CA ASN A 104 17.56 0.93 13.85
C ASN A 104 16.13 1.44 13.97
N VAL A 105 15.14 0.57 13.74
CA VAL A 105 13.72 0.92 13.74
C VAL A 105 13.16 1.33 15.11
N ARG A 106 13.92 1.18 16.20
CA ARG A 106 13.54 1.72 17.52
C ARG A 106 13.84 3.22 17.63
N ASN A 107 14.86 3.70 16.90
CA ASN A 107 15.32 5.08 16.99
C ASN A 107 14.91 5.90 15.76
N HIS A 108 14.85 5.28 14.59
CA HIS A 108 14.61 5.95 13.32
C HIS A 108 13.45 5.32 12.56
N TYR A 109 12.77 6.13 11.76
CA TYR A 109 11.79 5.63 10.80
C TYR A 109 12.48 4.91 9.64
N SER A 110 11.83 3.83 9.19
CA SER A 110 12.20 3.12 7.96
C SER A 110 11.07 3.26 6.96
N ASP A 111 11.40 3.72 5.77
CA ASP A 111 10.43 3.90 4.68
C ASP A 111 10.33 2.62 3.86
N PHE A 112 9.10 2.18 3.60
CA PHE A 112 8.80 1.05 2.73
C PHE A 112 7.41 1.21 2.10
N LEU A 113 7.32 1.08 0.77
CA LEU A 113 6.06 1.17 0.02
C LEU A 113 5.22 2.43 0.33
N GLY A 114 5.88 3.56 0.49
CA GLY A 114 5.20 4.82 0.77
C GLY A 114 4.75 5.02 2.21
N PHE A 115 5.05 4.07 3.10
CA PHE A 115 4.86 4.18 4.54
C PHE A 115 6.21 4.41 5.22
N LYS A 116 6.22 5.15 6.31
CA LYS A 116 7.31 5.17 7.26
C LYS A 116 6.87 4.50 8.56
N MET A 117 7.72 3.63 9.08
CA MET A 117 7.41 2.85 10.27
C MET A 117 8.53 2.89 11.28
N LYS A 118 8.16 2.83 12.56
CA LYS A 118 9.07 2.83 13.70
C LYS A 118 8.49 1.97 14.81
N VAL A 119 9.34 1.35 15.61
CA VAL A 119 8.93 0.62 16.81
C VAL A 119 8.87 1.58 17.99
N HIS A 120 7.75 1.58 18.70
CA HIS A 120 7.51 2.39 19.87
C HIS A 120 7.21 1.50 21.09
N ARG A 121 7.67 1.92 22.26
CA ARG A 121 7.33 1.24 23.51
C ARG A 121 6.05 1.80 24.10
N LYS A 122 5.04 0.93 24.26
CA LYS A 122 3.77 1.27 24.91
C LYS A 122 3.61 0.40 26.17
N GLY A 123 3.93 0.97 27.31
CA GLY A 123 4.04 0.20 28.57
C GLY A 123 5.12 -0.89 28.44
N ASN A 124 4.74 -2.13 28.70
CA ASN A 124 5.64 -3.29 28.60
C ASN A 124 5.69 -3.95 27.20
N LYS A 125 4.96 -3.39 26.21
CA LYS A 125 4.91 -3.94 24.85
C LYS A 125 5.63 -3.04 23.87
N LEU A 126 6.19 -3.65 22.83
CA LEU A 126 6.67 -2.96 21.65
C LEU A 126 5.57 -2.99 20.58
N VAL A 127 5.23 -1.84 20.05
CA VAL A 127 4.22 -1.67 19.01
C VAL A 127 4.82 -0.97 17.80
N VAL A 128 4.34 -1.32 16.62
CA VAL A 128 4.74 -0.61 15.40
C VAL A 128 3.82 0.59 15.23
N ILE A 129 4.41 1.76 15.06
CA ILE A 129 3.71 2.96 14.60
C ILE A 129 4.07 3.21 13.15
N SER A 130 3.08 3.56 12.35
CA SER A 130 3.27 3.85 10.94
C SER A 130 2.50 5.08 10.50
N HIS A 131 3.11 5.82 9.61
CA HIS A 131 2.63 7.05 8.98
C HIS A 131 2.76 6.94 7.46
N ILE A 132 2.20 7.88 6.73
CA ILE A 132 2.55 8.13 5.34
C ILE A 132 4.01 8.63 5.31
N ALA A 133 4.85 8.11 4.40
CA ALA A 133 6.22 8.58 4.24
C ALA A 133 6.24 10.08 3.87
N ASP A 134 7.18 10.85 4.45
CA ASP A 134 7.18 12.32 4.34
C ASP A 134 7.18 12.80 2.89
N LYS A 135 8.00 12.18 2.04
CA LYS A 135 8.05 12.49 0.60
C LYS A 135 6.70 12.26 -0.07
N ASN A 136 6.01 11.18 0.27
CA ASN A 136 4.71 10.85 -0.30
C ASN A 136 3.62 11.77 0.23
N LEU A 137 3.67 12.13 1.52
CA LEU A 137 2.75 13.06 2.14
C LEU A 137 2.84 14.44 1.46
N GLU A 138 4.06 14.95 1.23
CA GLU A 138 4.28 16.21 0.54
C GLU A 138 3.81 16.16 -0.91
N HIS A 139 4.14 15.10 -1.63
CA HIS A 139 3.68 14.93 -3.00
C HIS A 139 2.13 14.90 -3.10
N LYS A 140 1.45 14.20 -2.16
CA LYS A 140 -0.01 14.21 -2.10
C LYS A 140 -0.55 15.59 -1.74
N ARG A 141 0.12 16.31 -0.84
CA ARG A 141 -0.24 17.70 -0.49
C ARG A 141 -0.24 18.60 -1.72
N GLU A 142 0.84 18.60 -2.47
CA GLU A 142 0.96 19.45 -3.66
C GLU A 142 -0.05 19.06 -4.75
N LYS A 143 -0.24 17.77 -5.02
CA LYS A 143 -1.26 17.32 -5.98
C LYS A 143 -2.68 17.71 -5.57
N LEU A 144 -3.05 17.56 -4.30
CA LEU A 144 -4.37 17.93 -3.83
C LEU A 144 -4.57 19.46 -3.82
N LYS A 145 -3.53 20.24 -3.51
CA LYS A 145 -3.56 21.71 -3.64
C LYS A 145 -3.74 22.15 -5.09
N GLU A 146 -3.03 21.53 -6.01
CA GLU A 146 -3.18 21.80 -7.44
C GLU A 146 -4.60 21.47 -7.91
N GLN A 147 -5.14 20.31 -7.54
CA GLN A 147 -6.49 19.94 -7.89
C GLN A 147 -7.54 20.86 -7.25
N ALA A 148 -7.32 21.31 -6.02
CA ALA A 148 -8.18 22.30 -5.36
C ALA A 148 -8.19 23.66 -6.12
N LYS A 149 -7.05 24.09 -6.67
CA LYS A 149 -6.99 25.27 -7.55
C LYS A 149 -7.79 25.06 -8.84
N ARG A 150 -7.80 23.83 -9.39
CA ARG A 150 -8.59 23.49 -10.59
C ARG A 150 -10.09 23.47 -10.35
N ILE A 151 -10.54 23.19 -9.14
CA ILE A 151 -11.96 23.37 -8.77
C ILE A 151 -12.39 24.83 -8.92
N VAL A 152 -11.50 25.77 -8.55
CA VAL A 152 -11.77 27.21 -8.64
C VAL A 152 -11.66 27.73 -10.08
N HIS A 153 -10.70 27.19 -10.83
CA HIS A 153 -10.42 27.52 -12.24
C HIS A 153 -10.48 26.24 -13.09
N PRO A 154 -11.71 25.77 -13.41
CA PRO A 154 -11.88 24.47 -14.04
C PRO A 154 -11.39 24.47 -15.49
N ARG A 155 -10.83 23.33 -15.91
CA ARG A 155 -10.49 23.08 -17.30
C ARG A 155 -11.78 22.92 -18.11
N LYS A 156 -11.80 23.48 -19.32
CA LYS A 156 -12.97 23.43 -20.21
C LYS A 156 -13.53 22.03 -20.44
N ILE A 157 -12.65 21.01 -20.54
CA ILE A 157 -13.01 19.62 -20.80
C ILE A 157 -13.78 18.99 -19.61
N TYR A 158 -13.44 19.34 -18.37
CA TYR A 158 -13.99 18.69 -17.16
C TYR A 158 -15.10 19.50 -16.51
N GLY A 159 -15.06 20.81 -16.65
CA GLY A 159 -15.94 21.70 -15.91
C GLY A 159 -15.71 21.61 -14.39
N GLU A 160 -16.42 22.41 -13.62
CA GLU A 160 -16.28 22.45 -12.16
C GLU A 160 -16.66 21.09 -11.50
N GLN A 161 -17.75 20.48 -11.95
CA GLN A 161 -18.17 19.17 -11.44
C GLN A 161 -17.12 18.07 -11.70
N GLY A 162 -16.55 18.03 -12.89
CA GLY A 162 -15.51 17.06 -13.24
C GLY A 162 -14.25 17.23 -12.40
N GLU A 163 -13.85 18.47 -12.13
CA GLU A 163 -12.69 18.72 -11.25
C GLU A 163 -12.95 18.32 -9.80
N ILE A 164 -14.18 18.50 -9.29
CA ILE A 164 -14.58 18.00 -7.96
C ILE A 164 -14.55 16.49 -7.92
N ARG A 165 -15.07 15.80 -8.93
CA ARG A 165 -15.04 14.33 -9.02
C ARG A 165 -13.60 13.80 -9.07
N LEU A 166 -12.73 14.46 -9.82
CA LEU A 166 -11.31 14.09 -9.86
C LEU A 166 -10.63 14.29 -8.49
N TYR A 167 -10.91 15.40 -7.80
CA TYR A 167 -10.45 15.62 -6.44
C TYR A 167 -10.94 14.49 -5.49
N ASN A 168 -12.21 14.14 -5.55
CA ASN A 168 -12.81 13.09 -4.75
C ASN A 168 -12.18 11.72 -5.02
N SER A 169 -11.88 11.41 -6.28
CA SER A 169 -11.16 10.21 -6.67
C SER A 169 -9.75 10.16 -6.08
N MET A 170 -9.02 11.28 -6.10
CA MET A 170 -7.69 11.38 -5.49
C MET A 170 -7.73 11.18 -3.98
N VAL A 171 -8.72 11.78 -3.29
CA VAL A 171 -8.94 11.60 -1.83
C VAL A 171 -9.25 10.14 -1.52
N THR A 172 -10.18 9.54 -2.26
CA THR A 172 -10.59 8.14 -2.06
C THR A 172 -9.42 7.18 -2.29
N GLY A 173 -8.67 7.35 -3.37
CA GLY A 173 -7.51 6.53 -3.68
C GLY A 173 -6.43 6.64 -2.60
N MET A 174 -6.13 7.84 -2.14
CA MET A 174 -5.18 8.06 -1.04
C MET A 174 -5.65 7.40 0.25
N GLN A 175 -6.91 7.62 0.65
CA GLN A 175 -7.47 7.04 1.87
C GLN A 175 -7.50 5.51 1.81
N ASN A 176 -7.83 4.91 0.65
CA ASN A 176 -7.85 3.46 0.47
C ASN A 176 -6.45 2.86 0.60
N TYR A 177 -5.43 3.51 0.03
CA TYR A 177 -4.05 3.02 0.08
C TYR A 177 -3.46 3.11 1.49
N TYR A 178 -3.66 4.23 2.17
CA TYR A 178 -3.01 4.51 3.46
C TYR A 178 -3.85 4.15 4.68
N CYS A 179 -5.07 3.63 4.52
CA CYS A 179 -5.97 3.31 5.65
C CYS A 179 -5.38 2.34 6.67
N ILE A 180 -4.36 1.56 6.30
CA ILE A 180 -3.68 0.60 7.19
C ILE A 180 -2.60 1.24 8.07
N ALA A 181 -2.19 2.50 7.81
CA ALA A 181 -1.22 3.18 8.66
C ALA A 181 -1.84 3.53 10.01
N THR A 182 -1.13 3.22 11.11
CA THR A 182 -1.65 3.41 12.48
C THR A 182 -1.98 4.86 12.82
N HIS A 183 -1.28 5.82 12.22
CA HIS A 183 -1.47 7.26 12.43
C HIS A 183 -2.00 7.99 11.19
N VAL A 184 -2.66 7.29 10.29
CA VAL A 184 -3.21 7.86 9.05
C VAL A 184 -4.14 9.05 9.32
N ASN A 185 -4.92 9.01 10.40
CA ASN A 185 -5.82 10.10 10.76
C ASN A 185 -5.08 11.41 11.04
N HIS A 186 -3.91 11.32 11.70
CA HIS A 186 -3.05 12.48 11.98
C HIS A 186 -2.50 13.08 10.69
N ASP A 187 -1.98 12.23 9.80
CA ASP A 187 -1.41 12.65 8.52
C ASP A 187 -2.48 13.27 7.61
N CYS A 188 -3.64 12.62 7.50
CA CYS A 188 -4.77 13.11 6.73
C CYS A 188 -5.37 14.40 7.32
N ALA A 189 -5.38 14.56 8.64
CA ALA A 189 -5.83 15.82 9.27
C ALA A 189 -4.90 17.00 8.91
N SER A 190 -3.59 16.76 8.86
CA SER A 190 -2.60 17.76 8.43
C SER A 190 -2.83 18.18 6.96
N LEU A 191 -3.03 17.20 6.07
CA LEU A 191 -3.36 17.48 4.66
C LEU A 191 -4.69 18.24 4.54
N ASN A 192 -5.72 17.79 5.25
CA ASN A 192 -7.04 18.40 5.23
C ASN A 192 -6.98 19.88 5.61
N ARG A 193 -6.26 20.21 6.70
CA ARG A 193 -6.10 21.59 7.13
C ARG A 193 -5.54 22.46 6.00
N THR A 194 -4.45 22.04 5.37
CA THR A 194 -3.79 22.81 4.31
C THR A 194 -4.68 22.96 3.07
N VAL A 195 -5.26 21.86 2.59
CA VAL A 195 -6.04 21.85 1.34
C VAL A 195 -7.38 22.56 1.51
N MET A 196 -8.07 22.33 2.62
CA MET A 196 -9.37 22.94 2.89
C MET A 196 -9.25 24.44 3.16
N THR A 197 -8.19 24.90 3.84
CA THR A 197 -7.91 26.34 4.00
C THR A 197 -7.71 27.00 2.63
N LEU A 198 -6.92 26.38 1.76
CA LEU A 198 -6.72 26.89 0.39
C LEU A 198 -8.05 26.94 -0.37
N LEU A 199 -8.84 25.88 -0.33
CA LEU A 199 -10.10 25.79 -1.06
C LEU A 199 -11.13 26.82 -0.51
N THR A 200 -11.24 26.95 0.81
CA THR A 200 -12.12 27.95 1.45
C THR A 200 -11.74 29.37 1.03
N ASN A 201 -10.46 29.73 1.11
CA ASN A 201 -10.00 31.07 0.76
C ASN A 201 -10.21 31.38 -0.73
N ARG A 202 -10.03 30.40 -1.60
CA ARG A 202 -10.19 30.55 -3.05
C ARG A 202 -11.64 30.60 -3.51
N LEU A 203 -12.55 29.92 -2.81
CA LEU A 203 -13.99 29.96 -3.07
C LEU A 203 -14.72 31.06 -2.27
N SER A 204 -14.00 31.81 -1.44
CA SER A 204 -14.54 32.97 -0.74
C SER A 204 -14.73 34.12 -1.73
N THR A 205 -15.89 34.75 -1.69
CA THR A 205 -16.27 35.91 -2.50
C THR A 205 -16.65 37.07 -1.59
N ARG A 206 -16.83 38.26 -2.14
CA ARG A 206 -17.32 39.44 -1.39
C ARG A 206 -18.70 39.22 -0.77
N THR A 207 -19.54 38.38 -1.39
CA THR A 207 -20.91 38.10 -0.98
C THR A 207 -21.07 36.84 -0.14
N GLY A 208 -19.98 36.08 0.09
CA GLY A 208 -20.03 34.85 0.89
C GLY A 208 -19.00 33.82 0.46
N ASN A 209 -19.14 32.60 1.02
CA ASN A 209 -18.29 31.48 0.71
C ASN A 209 -19.08 30.44 -0.09
N ARG A 210 -18.57 30.03 -1.24
CA ARG A 210 -19.16 28.97 -2.08
C ARG A 210 -18.98 27.56 -1.50
N LEU A 211 -18.13 27.38 -0.48
CA LEU A 211 -17.96 26.10 0.21
C LEU A 211 -18.96 25.99 1.34
N VAL A 212 -20.08 25.31 1.11
CA VAL A 212 -21.26 25.24 1.98
C VAL A 212 -21.40 23.87 2.65
N LYS A 213 -22.27 23.77 3.68
CA LYS A 213 -22.49 22.51 4.43
C LYS A 213 -23.56 21.62 3.82
N THR A 214 -24.41 22.15 2.96
CA THR A 214 -25.53 21.46 2.34
C THR A 214 -25.38 21.42 0.84
N GLY A 215 -25.87 20.36 0.21
CA GLY A 215 -25.84 20.16 -1.24
C GLY A 215 -26.75 19.02 -1.65
N ARG A 216 -26.42 18.30 -2.74
CA ARG A 216 -27.20 17.14 -3.16
C ARG A 216 -27.17 16.02 -2.12
N GLU A 217 -28.13 15.14 -2.18
CA GLU A 217 -28.10 13.91 -1.40
C GLU A 217 -26.87 13.07 -1.74
N LEU A 218 -26.31 12.44 -0.70
CA LEU A 218 -25.20 11.53 -0.84
C LEU A 218 -25.68 10.21 -1.42
N THR A 219 -24.90 9.64 -2.34
CA THR A 219 -25.10 8.28 -2.83
C THR A 219 -24.91 7.26 -1.69
N GLU A 220 -25.39 6.02 -1.88
CA GLU A 220 -25.22 4.95 -0.89
C GLU A 220 -23.73 4.71 -0.54
N PHE A 221 -22.85 4.77 -1.53
CA PHE A 221 -21.40 4.70 -1.32
C PHE A 221 -20.90 5.85 -0.44
N GLU A 222 -21.31 7.08 -0.74
CA GLU A 222 -20.93 8.27 0.02
C GLU A 222 -21.50 8.26 1.45
N LYS A 223 -22.76 7.82 1.60
CA LYS A 223 -23.39 7.65 2.93
C LYS A 223 -22.65 6.60 3.76
N ALA A 224 -22.34 5.44 3.18
CA ALA A 224 -21.61 4.38 3.86
C ALA A 224 -20.22 4.82 4.30
N ARG A 225 -19.53 5.62 3.48
CA ARG A 225 -18.16 6.05 3.74
C ARG A 225 -18.06 7.30 4.60
N PHE A 226 -18.84 8.30 4.30
CA PHE A 226 -18.74 9.66 4.86
C PHE A 226 -19.98 10.12 5.64
N GLY A 227 -21.05 9.34 5.67
CA GLY A 227 -22.33 9.75 6.28
C GLY A 227 -22.25 10.17 7.75
N LYS A 228 -21.25 9.65 8.49
CA LYS A 228 -20.98 10.07 9.88
C LYS A 228 -20.04 11.27 9.99
N SER A 229 -19.56 11.82 8.88
CA SER A 229 -18.58 12.90 8.88
C SER A 229 -19.25 14.26 8.91
N LYS A 230 -18.94 15.06 9.93
CA LYS A 230 -19.32 16.48 9.99
C LYS A 230 -18.43 17.38 9.11
N MET A 231 -17.41 16.82 8.47
CA MET A 231 -16.41 17.55 7.67
C MET A 231 -16.80 17.69 6.20
N MET A 232 -17.88 17.04 5.76
CA MET A 232 -18.38 17.14 4.38
C MET A 232 -18.70 18.58 4.02
N ARG A 233 -18.31 18.99 2.84
CA ARG A 233 -18.61 20.30 2.25
C ARG A 233 -19.10 20.12 0.82
N TYR A 234 -19.76 21.13 0.29
CA TYR A 234 -20.29 21.17 -1.06
C TYR A 234 -19.91 22.47 -1.73
N VAL A 235 -19.75 22.48 -3.03
CA VAL A 235 -19.50 23.70 -3.79
C VAL A 235 -20.83 24.27 -4.26
N ALA A 236 -21.21 25.45 -3.77
CA ALA A 236 -22.43 26.14 -4.18
C ALA A 236 -22.42 26.38 -5.71
N GLY A 237 -23.57 26.12 -6.34
CA GLY A 237 -23.73 26.16 -7.80
C GLY A 237 -23.64 24.78 -8.45
N THR A 238 -22.74 23.90 -8.02
CA THR A 238 -22.68 22.50 -8.50
C THR A 238 -23.42 21.54 -7.59
N ASN A 239 -23.58 21.88 -6.30
CA ASN A 239 -24.10 21.04 -5.24
C ASN A 239 -23.33 19.71 -5.04
N GLU A 240 -22.16 19.55 -5.67
CA GLU A 240 -21.32 18.36 -5.55
C GLU A 240 -20.57 18.33 -4.21
N PRO A 241 -20.49 17.15 -3.57
CA PRO A 241 -19.74 17.00 -2.33
C PRO A 241 -18.24 17.04 -2.58
N VAL A 242 -17.53 17.68 -1.65
CA VAL A 242 -16.06 17.67 -1.56
C VAL A 242 -15.70 16.72 -0.42
N TYR A 243 -15.03 15.62 -0.74
CA TYR A 243 -14.73 14.58 0.24
C TYR A 243 -13.70 15.04 1.26
N PRO A 244 -13.97 14.81 2.56
CA PRO A 244 -13.08 15.23 3.63
C PRO A 244 -11.83 14.35 3.68
N ILE A 245 -10.67 14.93 3.39
CA ILE A 245 -9.38 14.26 3.50
C ILE A 245 -9.14 13.72 4.91
N GLY A 246 -9.48 14.51 5.93
CA GLY A 246 -9.25 14.18 7.34
C GLY A 246 -10.16 13.08 7.88
N TYR A 247 -11.22 12.70 7.17
CA TYR A 247 -12.09 11.61 7.59
C TYR A 247 -11.65 10.29 6.95
N THR A 248 -10.64 9.68 7.53
CA THR A 248 -10.10 8.41 7.05
C THR A 248 -10.50 7.27 7.99
N GLN A 249 -11.12 6.23 7.45
CA GLN A 249 -11.46 5.03 8.21
C GLN A 249 -10.23 4.13 8.27
N HIS A 250 -9.61 4.03 9.44
CA HIS A 250 -8.50 3.10 9.67
C HIS A 250 -8.97 1.65 9.51
N LYS A 251 -8.19 0.84 8.83
CA LYS A 251 -8.40 -0.60 8.69
C LYS A 251 -7.19 -1.33 9.23
N ASN A 252 -7.43 -2.37 10.03
CA ASN A 252 -6.34 -3.23 10.46
C ASN A 252 -5.70 -3.91 9.24
N PRO A 253 -4.36 -3.94 9.15
CA PRO A 253 -3.68 -4.68 8.11
C PRO A 253 -4.01 -6.17 8.21
N LEU A 254 -4.02 -6.85 7.09
CA LEU A 254 -4.16 -8.30 7.07
C LEU A 254 -2.87 -8.92 7.63
N PHE A 255 -3.00 -9.63 8.75
CA PHE A 255 -1.87 -10.36 9.32
C PHE A 255 -1.76 -11.73 8.64
N ARG A 256 -0.57 -12.05 8.14
CA ARG A 256 -0.27 -13.38 7.59
C ARG A 256 -0.40 -14.42 8.71
N LYS A 257 -1.26 -15.41 8.53
CA LYS A 257 -1.29 -16.58 9.41
C LYS A 257 -0.02 -17.41 9.19
N LYS A 258 0.51 -18.04 10.24
CA LYS A 258 1.72 -18.89 10.14
C LYS A 258 1.55 -20.04 9.16
N SER A 259 0.32 -20.55 8.98
CA SER A 259 -0.02 -21.59 8.02
C SER A 259 -0.02 -21.11 6.55
N TRP A 260 -0.01 -19.79 6.30
CA TRP A 260 -0.06 -19.25 4.96
C TRP A 260 1.35 -19.18 4.38
N ASN A 261 1.66 -20.19 3.61
CA ASN A 261 2.94 -20.36 2.98
C ASN A 261 2.74 -20.32 1.45
N TYR A 262 3.45 -19.46 0.76
CA TYR A 262 3.39 -19.37 -0.70
C TYR A 262 3.92 -20.62 -1.41
N TYR A 263 4.69 -21.44 -0.71
CA TYR A 263 5.39 -22.59 -1.28
C TYR A 263 4.63 -23.91 -1.15
N THR A 264 3.52 -23.94 -0.41
CA THR A 264 2.64 -25.11 -0.33
C THR A 264 1.28 -24.84 -0.96
N PRO A 265 0.62 -25.85 -1.58
CA PRO A 265 -0.71 -25.68 -2.14
C PRO A 265 -1.72 -25.15 -1.11
N GLU A 266 -1.75 -25.73 0.08
CA GLU A 266 -2.67 -25.38 1.17
C GLU A 266 -2.41 -23.96 1.67
N GLY A 267 -1.14 -23.56 1.73
CA GLY A 267 -0.75 -22.21 2.13
C GLY A 267 -1.17 -21.16 1.10
N ARG A 268 -1.01 -21.45 -0.20
CA ARG A 268 -1.49 -20.59 -1.29
C ARG A 268 -3.00 -20.47 -1.29
N GLU A 269 -3.72 -21.57 -1.12
CA GLU A 269 -5.17 -21.58 -1.02
C GLU A 269 -5.65 -20.70 0.16
N GLY A 270 -5.02 -20.84 1.33
CA GLY A 270 -5.32 -20.03 2.50
C GLY A 270 -5.11 -18.52 2.25
N ILE A 271 -4.08 -18.15 1.48
CA ILE A 271 -3.83 -16.77 1.07
C ILE A 271 -4.91 -16.29 0.10
N HIS A 272 -5.22 -17.06 -0.93
CA HIS A 272 -6.23 -16.72 -1.94
C HIS A 272 -7.61 -16.55 -1.30
N ASN A 273 -8.01 -17.44 -0.40
CA ASN A 273 -9.29 -17.37 0.33
C ASN A 273 -9.38 -16.10 1.18
N CYS A 274 -8.25 -15.63 1.74
CA CYS A 274 -8.21 -14.38 2.50
C CYS A 274 -8.37 -13.14 1.61
N LEU A 275 -7.89 -13.18 0.39
CA LEU A 275 -8.02 -12.07 -0.56
C LEU A 275 -9.48 -11.88 -1.01
N ARG A 276 -10.36 -12.86 -0.75
CA ARG A 276 -11.79 -12.82 -1.14
C ARG A 276 -12.01 -12.51 -2.63
N ILE A 277 -11.06 -12.89 -3.48
CA ILE A 277 -11.16 -12.73 -4.92
C ILE A 277 -11.88 -13.97 -5.47
N ASN A 278 -12.88 -13.73 -6.31
CA ASN A 278 -13.52 -14.81 -7.07
C ASN A 278 -12.53 -15.30 -8.14
N ILE A 279 -11.74 -16.33 -7.80
CA ILE A 279 -10.72 -16.90 -8.70
C ILE A 279 -11.33 -17.46 -9.99
N PRO A 280 -12.44 -18.24 -9.97
CA PRO A 280 -13.07 -18.71 -11.18
C PRO A 280 -13.44 -17.57 -12.15
N MET A 281 -14.00 -16.47 -11.62
CA MET A 281 -14.34 -15.30 -12.44
C MET A 281 -13.10 -14.59 -12.98
N MET A 282 -12.05 -14.48 -12.17
CA MET A 282 -10.77 -13.90 -12.62
C MET A 282 -10.16 -14.72 -13.76
N LEU A 283 -10.19 -16.05 -13.65
CA LEU A 283 -9.72 -16.94 -14.73
C LEU A 283 -10.60 -16.86 -15.97
N ALA A 284 -11.92 -16.72 -15.81
CA ALA A 284 -12.84 -16.49 -16.92
C ALA A 284 -12.53 -15.16 -17.63
N LEU A 285 -12.30 -14.10 -16.88
CA LEU A 285 -11.86 -12.79 -17.39
C LEU A 285 -10.54 -12.89 -18.17
N MET A 286 -9.57 -13.65 -17.66
CA MET A 286 -8.29 -13.86 -18.36
C MET A 286 -8.44 -14.60 -19.69
N ARG A 287 -9.41 -15.50 -19.79
CA ARG A 287 -9.69 -16.28 -21.02
C ARG A 287 -10.51 -15.51 -22.04
N GLN A 288 -11.25 -14.49 -21.63
CA GLN A 288 -12.03 -13.67 -22.55
C GLN A 288 -11.12 -12.78 -23.39
N PRO A 289 -11.33 -12.70 -24.72
CA PRO A 289 -10.59 -11.79 -25.56
C PRO A 289 -10.81 -10.35 -25.10
N ALA A 290 -9.74 -9.56 -25.07
CA ALA A 290 -9.84 -8.13 -24.78
C ALA A 290 -10.47 -7.41 -25.99
N TYR A 291 -11.42 -6.49 -25.73
CA TYR A 291 -12.02 -5.65 -26.77
C TYR A 291 -11.02 -4.70 -27.45
N SER A 292 -9.84 -4.54 -26.86
CA SER A 292 -8.74 -3.73 -27.39
C SER A 292 -7.50 -4.60 -27.50
N ASN A 293 -6.76 -4.46 -28.59
CA ASN A 293 -5.46 -5.11 -28.79
C ASN A 293 -4.34 -4.49 -27.91
N SER A 294 -4.67 -3.55 -27.04
CA SER A 294 -3.74 -2.96 -26.09
C SER A 294 -3.50 -3.92 -24.93
N ALA A 295 -2.24 -4.32 -24.74
CA ALA A 295 -1.81 -5.09 -23.57
C ALA A 295 -2.11 -4.36 -22.26
N GLU A 296 -2.01 -3.02 -22.26
CA GLU A 296 -2.34 -2.16 -21.11
C GLU A 296 -3.81 -2.25 -20.73
N TYR A 297 -4.73 -2.34 -21.73
CA TYR A 297 -6.15 -2.54 -21.46
C TYR A 297 -6.42 -3.91 -20.82
N ALA A 298 -5.78 -4.96 -21.31
CA ALA A 298 -5.93 -6.31 -20.77
C ALA A 298 -5.44 -6.41 -19.33
N ASP A 299 -4.29 -5.82 -19.02
CA ASP A 299 -3.71 -5.77 -17.68
C ASP A 299 -4.56 -4.94 -16.71
N ASN A 300 -5.03 -3.76 -17.16
CA ASN A 300 -5.87 -2.90 -16.35
C ASN A 300 -7.20 -3.57 -15.99
N ARG A 301 -7.78 -4.35 -16.89
CA ARG A 301 -9.02 -5.10 -16.66
C ARG A 301 -8.89 -6.06 -15.47
N ILE A 302 -7.83 -6.86 -15.43
CA ILE A 302 -7.58 -7.83 -14.37
C ILE A 302 -7.17 -7.13 -13.07
N SER A 303 -6.33 -6.10 -13.18
CA SER A 303 -5.89 -5.30 -12.03
C SER A 303 -7.06 -4.59 -11.35
N LEU A 304 -7.98 -4.02 -12.12
CA LEU A 304 -9.19 -3.36 -11.60
C LEU A 304 -10.15 -4.37 -10.96
N PHE A 305 -10.37 -5.52 -11.60
CA PHE A 305 -11.18 -6.59 -11.01
C PHE A 305 -10.61 -7.03 -9.65
N SER A 306 -9.32 -7.26 -9.58
CA SER A 306 -8.64 -7.64 -8.34
C SER A 306 -8.70 -6.53 -7.27
N ALA A 307 -8.46 -5.27 -7.66
CA ALA A 307 -8.51 -4.13 -6.75
C ALA A 307 -9.92 -3.87 -6.20
N GLN A 308 -10.94 -4.19 -6.97
CA GLN A 308 -12.36 -4.07 -6.60
C GLN A 308 -12.92 -5.34 -5.96
N TRP A 309 -12.10 -6.38 -5.79
CA TRP A 309 -12.49 -7.67 -5.22
C TRP A 309 -13.64 -8.35 -5.97
N GLY A 310 -13.66 -8.21 -7.29
CA GLY A 310 -14.68 -8.76 -8.15
C GLY A 310 -16.05 -8.09 -8.03
N LYS A 311 -16.12 -6.87 -7.48
CA LYS A 311 -17.35 -6.11 -7.28
C LYS A 311 -17.29 -4.78 -8.02
N CYS A 312 -18.41 -4.33 -8.52
CA CYS A 312 -18.53 -2.99 -9.07
C CYS A 312 -18.23 -1.93 -7.99
N ALA A 313 -17.28 -1.02 -8.25
CA ALA A 313 -16.90 0.02 -7.30
C ALA A 313 -18.03 1.04 -7.01
N ILE A 314 -19.03 1.12 -7.90
CA ILE A 314 -20.15 2.06 -7.81
C ILE A 314 -21.35 1.40 -7.13
N THR A 315 -21.73 0.20 -7.59
CA THR A 315 -22.95 -0.48 -7.15
C THR A 315 -22.70 -1.52 -6.05
N GLY A 316 -21.47 -1.99 -5.90
CA GLY A 316 -21.13 -3.08 -4.97
C GLY A 316 -21.59 -4.47 -5.44
N VAL A 317 -22.23 -4.56 -6.60
CA VAL A 317 -22.69 -5.84 -7.17
C VAL A 317 -21.48 -6.65 -7.62
N GLU A 318 -21.51 -7.95 -7.40
CA GLU A 318 -20.50 -8.88 -7.90
C GLU A 318 -20.60 -9.01 -9.43
N PHE A 319 -19.43 -9.07 -10.09
CA PHE A 319 -19.35 -9.31 -11.53
C PHE A 319 -19.59 -10.76 -11.87
#